data_2902e6796da7de00a446394ea63e8423
#
_entry.id   2902e6796da7de00a446394ea63e8423
#
_cell.length_a   1.000
_cell.length_b   1.000
_cell.length_c   1.000
_cell.angle_alpha   90.00
_cell.angle_beta   90.00
_cell.angle_gamma   90.00
#
_symmetry.space_group_name_H-M   'P 1'
#
loop_
_entity.id
_entity.type
_entity.pdbx_description
1 polymer ?
#
loop_
_entity_poly.entity_id
_entity_poly.type
_entity_poly.pdbx_seq_one_letter_code
_entity_poly.pdbx_strand_id
1 'polypeptide(L)'
;MRLGHILIVVSFLLLQCADSNEYSPNQAYDRDSPRELTRRNLALLQSSVSDDTLTIAFVGDSQNFYDEVEGFVQKVNQEEAVDLVLVAGDISDFGLLQEFEWITERLNELHKPYIAVIGNHDLVGNGEAVYKQMFGPLNFSFVYDSTKFIIHNTNSREYRSSNVPDMPWLAEELNTEDEIKRIIAVSHVPPFDGDFNRELETAYRQLFASTPRFLLSLHGHIHRHTDGFPYDDGIRYITSHVFRERSFVKLKIWSDKLEKSIIPY
;
A
#
# COMPACT_ATOMS: atom_id res chain seq x y z
N MET A 1 -35.62 -44.85 -33.27
CA MET A 1 -34.51 -44.84 -32.31
C MET A 1 -33.33 -43.92 -32.65
N ARG A 2 -33.23 -43.28 -33.81
CA ARG A 2 -32.03 -42.45 -34.16
C ARG A 2 -32.16 -40.95 -33.84
N LEU A 3 -33.38 -40.42 -33.73
CA LEU A 3 -33.62 -38.99 -33.45
C LEU A 3 -33.37 -38.60 -31.97
N GLY A 4 -33.65 -39.51 -31.02
CA GLY A 4 -33.45 -39.25 -29.60
C GLY A 4 -31.97 -39.14 -29.17
N HIS A 5 -31.10 -39.90 -29.85
CA HIS A 5 -29.66 -39.87 -29.55
C HIS A 5 -28.98 -38.57 -30.05
N ILE A 6 -29.47 -38.01 -31.16
CA ILE A 6 -28.97 -36.75 -31.71
C ILE A 6 -29.35 -35.57 -30.80
N LEU A 7 -30.56 -35.58 -30.23
CA LEU A 7 -30.99 -34.54 -29.30
C LEU A 7 -30.21 -34.53 -27.99
N ILE A 8 -29.84 -35.71 -27.46
CA ILE A 8 -29.05 -35.84 -26.23
C ILE A 8 -27.60 -35.35 -26.47
N VAL A 9 -26.99 -35.65 -27.62
CA VAL A 9 -25.64 -35.21 -27.97
C VAL A 9 -25.59 -33.68 -28.16
N VAL A 10 -26.63 -33.09 -28.80
CA VAL A 10 -26.70 -31.62 -28.97
C VAL A 10 -26.94 -30.92 -27.64
N SER A 11 -27.76 -31.49 -26.73
CA SER A 11 -27.92 -30.95 -25.37
C SER A 11 -26.62 -31.00 -24.54
N PHE A 12 -25.80 -32.06 -24.69
CA PHE A 12 -24.50 -32.13 -24.01
C PHE A 12 -23.49 -31.13 -24.57
N LEU A 13 -23.51 -30.85 -25.88
CA LEU A 13 -22.65 -29.86 -26.50
C LEU A 13 -23.02 -28.40 -26.10
N LEU A 14 -24.30 -28.14 -25.84
CA LEU A 14 -24.77 -26.83 -25.39
C LEU A 14 -24.48 -26.59 -23.90
N LEU A 15 -24.32 -27.63 -23.07
CA LEU A 15 -23.96 -27.51 -21.68
C LEU A 15 -22.45 -27.29 -21.48
N GLN A 16 -21.61 -27.62 -22.43
CA GLN A 16 -20.15 -27.35 -22.37
C GLN A 16 -19.77 -25.90 -22.70
N CYS A 17 -20.68 -25.11 -23.26
CA CYS A 17 -20.44 -23.67 -23.49
C CYS A 17 -20.86 -22.76 -22.33
N ALA A 18 -21.34 -23.32 -21.20
CA ALA A 18 -21.78 -22.52 -20.06
C ALA A 18 -20.69 -22.20 -19.02
N ASP A 19 -19.50 -22.79 -19.15
CA ASP A 19 -18.36 -22.57 -18.25
C ASP A 19 -17.12 -22.03 -18.98
N SER A 20 -17.30 -21.22 -20.02
CA SER A 20 -16.19 -20.36 -20.43
C SER A 20 -16.06 -19.26 -19.37
N ASN A 21 -15.21 -19.46 -18.40
CA ASN A 21 -14.69 -18.37 -17.59
C ASN A 21 -14.07 -17.35 -18.56
N GLU A 22 -14.85 -16.36 -18.95
CA GLU A 22 -14.35 -15.25 -19.74
C GLU A 22 -13.45 -14.42 -18.84
N TYR A 23 -12.19 -14.83 -18.74
CA TYR A 23 -11.17 -13.99 -18.15
C TYR A 23 -11.01 -12.76 -19.04
N SER A 24 -11.33 -11.61 -18.51
CA SER A 24 -11.03 -10.33 -19.14
C SER A 24 -9.91 -9.66 -18.35
N PRO A 25 -8.79 -9.29 -18.98
CA PRO A 25 -7.75 -8.52 -18.30
C PRO A 25 -8.26 -7.15 -17.82
N ASN A 26 -9.40 -6.67 -18.33
CA ASN A 26 -10.04 -5.45 -17.87
C ASN A 26 -11.09 -5.69 -16.77
N GLN A 27 -11.17 -6.88 -16.21
CA GLN A 27 -12.07 -7.17 -15.12
C GLN A 27 -11.67 -6.36 -13.89
N ALA A 28 -12.57 -5.50 -13.41
CA ALA A 28 -12.36 -4.71 -12.20
C ALA A 28 -13.07 -5.30 -10.97
N TYR A 29 -13.84 -6.35 -11.15
CA TYR A 29 -14.67 -6.94 -10.11
C TYR A 29 -14.73 -8.45 -10.25
N ASP A 30 -14.48 -9.13 -9.14
CA ASP A 30 -14.83 -10.52 -8.91
C ASP A 30 -15.61 -10.64 -7.60
N ARG A 31 -16.55 -11.56 -7.56
CA ARG A 31 -17.37 -11.81 -6.36
C ARG A 31 -16.53 -12.34 -5.19
N ASP A 32 -15.52 -13.13 -5.50
CA ASP A 32 -14.71 -13.85 -4.52
C ASP A 32 -13.43 -13.08 -4.13
N SER A 33 -13.14 -11.94 -4.80
CA SER A 33 -11.98 -11.09 -4.47
C SER A 33 -12.04 -10.58 -3.03
N PRO A 34 -10.91 -10.48 -2.34
CA PRO A 34 -10.81 -9.85 -1.03
C PRO A 34 -11.36 -8.42 -1.05
N ARG A 35 -11.99 -8.01 0.06
CA ARG A 35 -12.56 -6.65 0.19
C ARG A 35 -12.24 -6.08 1.55
N GLU A 36 -12.20 -4.73 1.61
CA GLU A 36 -12.02 -3.98 2.84
C GLU A 36 -10.76 -4.39 3.60
N LEU A 37 -9.70 -4.72 2.86
CA LEU A 37 -8.43 -5.21 3.44
C LEU A 37 -7.86 -4.22 4.46
N THR A 38 -7.85 -2.92 4.13
CA THR A 38 -7.39 -1.89 5.07
C THR A 38 -8.21 -1.90 6.36
N ARG A 39 -9.54 -1.94 6.28
CA ARG A 39 -10.40 -1.96 7.47
C ARG A 39 -10.17 -3.19 8.33
N ARG A 40 -10.00 -4.35 7.70
CA ARG A 40 -9.71 -5.61 8.42
C ARG A 40 -8.36 -5.55 9.15
N ASN A 41 -7.33 -5.07 8.47
CA ASN A 41 -5.99 -4.95 9.04
C ASN A 41 -5.94 -3.90 10.16
N LEU A 42 -6.65 -2.76 10.01
CA LEU A 42 -6.77 -1.79 11.09
C LEU A 42 -7.47 -2.36 12.33
N ALA A 43 -8.50 -3.18 12.16
CA ALA A 43 -9.16 -3.85 13.29
C ALA A 43 -8.22 -4.82 14.00
N LEU A 44 -7.37 -5.56 13.27
CA LEU A 44 -6.33 -6.42 13.84
C LEU A 44 -5.29 -5.59 14.60
N LEU A 45 -4.80 -4.49 14.02
CA LEU A 45 -3.83 -3.59 14.63
C LEU A 45 -4.35 -3.02 15.95
N GLN A 46 -5.60 -2.55 15.97
CA GLN A 46 -6.24 -1.99 17.16
C GLN A 46 -6.49 -3.02 18.27
N SER A 47 -6.53 -4.31 17.94
CA SER A 47 -6.68 -5.38 18.92
C SER A 47 -5.36 -5.85 19.53
N SER A 48 -4.21 -5.41 18.98
CA SER A 48 -2.90 -5.73 19.50
C SER A 48 -2.55 -4.89 20.74
N VAL A 49 -1.68 -5.45 21.58
CA VAL A 49 -1.21 -4.72 22.78
C VAL A 49 -0.02 -3.86 22.40
N SER A 50 -0.12 -2.57 22.64
CA SER A 50 1.01 -1.64 22.50
C SER A 50 1.93 -1.71 23.75
N ASP A 51 3.22 -1.68 23.53
CA ASP A 51 4.26 -1.69 24.57
C ASP A 51 5.11 -0.39 24.61
N ASP A 52 4.56 0.74 24.18
CA ASP A 52 5.23 2.04 24.01
C ASP A 52 6.33 2.05 22.91
N THR A 53 6.48 0.97 22.17
CA THR A 53 7.41 0.84 21.05
C THR A 53 6.66 0.42 19.81
N LEU A 54 6.74 1.23 18.77
CA LEU A 54 6.15 0.93 17.47
C LEU A 54 7.24 0.38 16.53
N THR A 55 7.06 -0.86 16.09
CA THR A 55 7.98 -1.49 15.14
C THR A 55 7.29 -1.76 13.81
N ILE A 56 7.80 -1.17 12.75
CA ILE A 56 7.23 -1.22 11.39
C ILE A 56 8.18 -2.00 10.47
N ALA A 57 7.65 -2.95 9.72
CA ALA A 57 8.30 -3.51 8.54
C ALA A 57 7.83 -2.73 7.32
N PHE A 58 8.74 -2.06 6.61
CA PHE A 58 8.46 -1.15 5.52
C PHE A 58 9.12 -1.62 4.22
N VAL A 59 8.32 -1.83 3.18
CA VAL A 59 8.71 -2.34 1.86
C VAL A 59 7.75 -1.78 0.81
N GLY A 60 8.06 -1.85 -0.47
CA GLY A 60 7.16 -1.43 -1.54
C GLY A 60 7.44 -2.11 -2.87
N ASP A 61 6.68 -1.71 -3.90
CA ASP A 61 6.93 -2.09 -5.29
C ASP A 61 6.97 -3.62 -5.46
N SER A 62 5.87 -4.29 -5.07
CA SER A 62 5.72 -5.75 -5.18
C SER A 62 5.50 -6.20 -6.62
N GLN A 63 4.71 -5.46 -7.40
CA GLN A 63 4.48 -5.71 -8.82
C GLN A 63 4.34 -7.23 -9.14
N ASN A 64 5.28 -7.80 -9.90
CA ASN A 64 5.30 -9.21 -10.30
C ASN A 64 6.30 -10.08 -9.49
N PHE A 65 6.80 -9.59 -8.34
CA PHE A 65 7.80 -10.29 -7.52
C PHE A 65 7.13 -11.21 -6.48
N TYR A 66 6.31 -12.15 -6.94
CA TYR A 66 5.48 -13.03 -6.10
C TYR A 66 6.29 -13.89 -5.13
N ASP A 67 7.40 -14.47 -5.59
CA ASP A 67 8.27 -15.33 -4.77
C ASP A 67 8.99 -14.51 -3.69
N GLU A 68 9.35 -13.27 -4.01
CA GLU A 68 9.96 -12.32 -3.08
C GLU A 68 8.96 -11.89 -2.00
N VAL A 69 7.69 -11.66 -2.36
CA VAL A 69 6.62 -11.37 -1.40
C VAL A 69 6.43 -12.54 -0.44
N GLU A 70 6.45 -13.78 -0.93
CA GLU A 70 6.37 -14.97 -0.08
C GLU A 70 7.55 -15.05 0.90
N GLY A 71 8.79 -14.85 0.43
CA GLY A 71 9.98 -14.81 1.27
C GLY A 71 9.92 -13.70 2.32
N PHE A 72 9.43 -12.52 1.97
CA PHE A 72 9.18 -11.42 2.90
C PHE A 72 8.18 -11.81 4.00
N VAL A 73 7.04 -12.39 3.62
CA VAL A 73 6.00 -12.83 4.55
C VAL A 73 6.56 -13.85 5.55
N GLN A 74 7.29 -14.85 5.06
CA GLN A 74 7.94 -15.85 5.90
C GLN A 74 8.92 -15.20 6.89
N LYS A 75 9.70 -14.21 6.43
CA LYS A 75 10.67 -13.50 7.27
C LYS A 75 9.98 -12.63 8.31
N VAL A 76 8.98 -11.84 7.93
CA VAL A 76 8.25 -10.96 8.86
C VAL A 76 7.52 -11.78 9.93
N ASN A 77 6.97 -12.94 9.58
CA ASN A 77 6.32 -13.82 10.54
C ASN A 77 7.29 -14.37 11.62
N GLN A 78 8.60 -14.35 11.38
CA GLN A 78 9.64 -14.68 12.35
C GLN A 78 10.08 -13.46 13.20
N GLU A 79 9.72 -12.24 12.80
CA GLU A 79 10.06 -10.99 13.50
C GLU A 79 8.95 -10.65 14.52
N GLU A 80 8.97 -11.28 15.69
CA GLU A 80 7.91 -11.15 16.71
C GLU A 80 7.61 -9.70 17.11
N ALA A 81 8.64 -8.85 17.10
CA ALA A 81 8.56 -7.44 17.49
C ALA A 81 7.85 -6.53 16.46
N VAL A 82 7.56 -7.01 15.24
CA VAL A 82 6.86 -6.19 14.24
C VAL A 82 5.39 -6.05 14.63
N ASP A 83 4.90 -4.80 14.68
CA ASP A 83 3.50 -4.46 14.97
C ASP A 83 2.70 -4.29 13.69
N LEU A 84 3.31 -3.67 12.68
CA LEU A 84 2.66 -3.24 11.46
C LEU A 84 3.58 -3.41 10.24
N VAL A 85 3.01 -3.87 9.15
CA VAL A 85 3.66 -3.88 7.84
C VAL A 85 3.10 -2.72 6.99
N LEU A 86 3.98 -1.91 6.41
CA LEU A 86 3.62 -0.87 5.46
C LEU A 86 4.15 -1.24 4.07
N VAL A 87 3.24 -1.31 3.08
CA VAL A 87 3.55 -1.55 1.68
C VAL A 87 3.39 -0.25 0.89
N ALA A 88 4.49 0.27 0.38
CA ALA A 88 4.59 1.62 -0.19
C ALA A 88 4.08 1.75 -1.64
N GLY A 89 3.07 1.01 -2.03
CA GLY A 89 2.44 1.08 -3.35
C GLY A 89 3.06 0.15 -4.38
N ASP A 90 2.57 0.26 -5.62
CA ASP A 90 2.89 -0.62 -6.75
C ASP A 90 2.70 -2.09 -6.39
N ILE A 91 1.47 -2.40 -5.93
CA ILE A 91 1.03 -3.74 -5.55
C ILE A 91 0.92 -4.61 -6.81
N SER A 92 0.36 -4.04 -7.88
CA SER A 92 0.22 -4.64 -9.21
C SER A 92 1.24 -4.05 -10.19
N ASP A 93 1.46 -4.72 -11.32
CA ASP A 93 2.32 -4.21 -12.40
C ASP A 93 1.50 -3.44 -13.47
N PHE A 94 0.27 -3.90 -13.74
CA PHE A 94 -0.61 -3.33 -14.77
C PHE A 94 -2.01 -2.96 -14.28
N GLY A 95 -2.24 -2.87 -12.97
CA GLY A 95 -3.54 -2.55 -12.40
C GLY A 95 -4.59 -3.64 -12.60
N LEU A 96 -4.18 -4.89 -12.85
CA LEU A 96 -5.10 -5.99 -13.11
C LEU A 96 -5.62 -6.58 -11.79
N LEU A 97 -6.92 -6.87 -11.73
CA LEU A 97 -7.54 -7.51 -10.57
C LEU A 97 -6.76 -8.75 -10.11
N GLN A 98 -6.38 -9.60 -11.05
CA GLN A 98 -5.66 -10.85 -10.75
C GLN A 98 -4.28 -10.61 -10.15
N GLU A 99 -3.56 -9.55 -10.53
CA GLU A 99 -2.27 -9.18 -9.92
C GLU A 99 -2.46 -8.76 -8.47
N PHE A 100 -3.47 -7.92 -8.19
CA PHE A 100 -3.84 -7.56 -6.83
C PHE A 100 -4.21 -8.79 -5.99
N GLU A 101 -4.98 -9.72 -6.55
CA GLU A 101 -5.36 -10.97 -5.87
C GLU A 101 -4.13 -11.82 -5.54
N TRP A 102 -3.23 -12.03 -6.48
CA TRP A 102 -2.02 -12.84 -6.26
C TRP A 102 -1.11 -12.28 -5.18
N ILE A 103 -0.93 -10.96 -5.13
CA ILE A 103 -0.12 -10.31 -4.09
C ILE A 103 -0.84 -10.36 -2.74
N THR A 104 -2.14 -10.06 -2.71
CA THR A 104 -2.91 -10.05 -1.46
C THR A 104 -3.11 -11.44 -0.88
N GLU A 105 -3.19 -12.49 -1.70
CA GLU A 105 -3.18 -13.89 -1.24
C GLU A 105 -1.95 -14.16 -0.38
N ARG A 106 -0.76 -13.76 -0.84
CA ARG A 106 0.49 -13.91 -0.09
C ARG A 106 0.56 -13.01 1.13
N LEU A 107 0.20 -11.73 1.00
CA LEU A 107 0.21 -10.80 2.13
C LEU A 107 -0.78 -11.21 3.23
N ASN A 108 -1.87 -11.89 2.90
CA ASN A 108 -2.83 -12.40 3.88
C ASN A 108 -2.28 -13.57 4.72
N GLU A 109 -1.12 -14.13 4.39
CA GLU A 109 -0.39 -15.10 5.20
C GLU A 109 0.44 -14.43 6.31
N LEU A 110 0.54 -13.09 6.33
CA LEU A 110 1.15 -12.37 7.43
C LEU A 110 0.40 -12.60 8.73
N HIS A 111 1.13 -12.88 9.79
CA HIS A 111 0.60 -12.91 11.16
C HIS A 111 0.45 -11.51 11.77
N LYS A 112 0.86 -10.49 11.05
CA LYS A 112 0.84 -9.08 11.43
C LYS A 112 -0.09 -8.30 10.48
N PRO A 113 -0.78 -7.27 10.97
CA PRO A 113 -1.57 -6.41 10.10
C PRO A 113 -0.69 -5.69 9.08
N TYR A 114 -1.23 -5.47 7.87
CA TYR A 114 -0.56 -4.69 6.85
C TYR A 114 -1.46 -3.58 6.31
N ILE A 115 -0.85 -2.47 5.95
CA ILE A 115 -1.48 -1.33 5.27
C ILE A 115 -0.71 -1.06 3.99
N ALA A 116 -1.42 -0.99 2.88
CA ALA A 116 -0.85 -0.66 1.59
C ALA A 116 -1.31 0.74 1.15
N VAL A 117 -0.44 1.47 0.46
CA VAL A 117 -0.81 2.69 -0.26
C VAL A 117 -0.97 2.37 -1.75
N ILE A 118 -1.61 3.24 -2.51
CA ILE A 118 -1.72 3.10 -3.96
C ILE A 118 -0.45 3.59 -4.64
N GLY A 119 0.09 2.81 -5.60
CA GLY A 119 1.19 3.21 -6.48
C GLY A 119 0.69 3.63 -7.87
N ASN A 120 1.60 4.10 -8.71
CA ASN A 120 1.25 4.54 -10.07
C ASN A 120 0.93 3.35 -11.01
N HIS A 121 1.59 2.20 -10.85
CA HIS A 121 1.25 0.98 -11.57
C HIS A 121 -0.14 0.45 -11.20
N ASP A 122 -0.57 0.67 -9.96
CA ASP A 122 -1.91 0.31 -9.48
C ASP A 122 -3.03 1.14 -10.13
N LEU A 123 -2.69 2.25 -10.80
CA LEU A 123 -3.65 3.14 -11.47
C LEU A 123 -3.81 2.85 -12.97
N VAL A 124 -3.08 1.88 -13.50
CA VAL A 124 -3.19 1.49 -14.90
C VAL A 124 -4.56 0.86 -15.17
N GLY A 125 -5.18 1.18 -16.30
CA GLY A 125 -6.46 0.61 -16.74
C GLY A 125 -7.60 0.84 -15.73
N ASN A 126 -8.12 -0.24 -15.15
CA ASN A 126 -9.18 -0.21 -14.13
C ASN A 126 -8.63 -0.33 -12.69
N GLY A 127 -7.32 -0.26 -12.52
CA GLY A 127 -6.67 -0.59 -11.26
C GLY A 127 -7.09 0.27 -10.08
N GLU A 128 -7.41 1.57 -10.29
CA GLU A 128 -7.97 2.41 -9.22
C GLU A 128 -9.29 1.86 -8.67
N ALA A 129 -10.17 1.37 -9.55
CA ALA A 129 -11.44 0.79 -9.15
C ALA A 129 -11.22 -0.54 -8.38
N VAL A 130 -10.26 -1.35 -8.83
CA VAL A 130 -9.84 -2.58 -8.16
C VAL A 130 -9.28 -2.27 -6.77
N TYR A 131 -8.32 -1.34 -6.68
CA TYR A 131 -7.73 -0.94 -5.41
C TYR A 131 -8.80 -0.46 -4.41
N LYS A 132 -9.68 0.45 -4.84
CA LYS A 132 -10.78 0.96 -3.99
C LYS A 132 -11.70 -0.13 -3.48
N GLN A 133 -11.98 -1.14 -4.31
CA GLN A 133 -12.82 -2.27 -3.92
C GLN A 133 -12.13 -3.19 -2.92
N MET A 134 -10.84 -3.49 -3.12
CA MET A 134 -10.10 -4.44 -2.30
C MET A 134 -9.57 -3.79 -1.02
N PHE A 135 -8.98 -2.60 -1.10
CA PHE A 135 -8.31 -1.93 0.02
C PHE A 135 -9.17 -0.83 0.65
N GLY A 136 -9.90 -0.04 -0.14
CA GLY A 136 -10.70 1.08 0.34
C GLY A 136 -10.24 2.44 -0.22
N PRO A 137 -10.41 3.54 0.51
CA PRO A 137 -10.09 4.87 0.03
C PRO A 137 -8.59 5.05 -0.24
N LEU A 138 -8.25 5.93 -1.20
CA LEU A 138 -6.85 6.26 -1.54
C LEU A 138 -6.18 7.13 -0.50
N ASN A 139 -6.98 7.96 0.18
CA ASN A 139 -6.55 8.85 1.25
C ASN A 139 -7.33 8.48 2.52
N PHE A 140 -6.62 8.23 3.61
CA PHE A 140 -7.19 7.97 4.93
C PHE A 140 -6.13 8.15 6.01
N SER A 141 -6.57 8.30 7.25
CA SER A 141 -5.69 8.31 8.40
C SER A 141 -6.16 7.34 9.48
N PHE A 142 -5.25 6.96 10.34
CA PHE A 142 -5.55 6.18 11.55
C PHE A 142 -4.55 6.48 12.64
N VAL A 143 -4.91 6.15 13.86
CA VAL A 143 -4.04 6.32 15.03
C VAL A 143 -3.73 4.95 15.62
N TYR A 144 -2.46 4.71 15.90
CA TYR A 144 -1.98 3.58 16.68
C TYR A 144 -0.81 4.00 17.56
N ASP A 145 -0.83 3.64 18.82
CA ASP A 145 0.19 3.99 19.82
C ASP A 145 0.57 5.49 19.80
N SER A 146 -0.42 6.37 19.92
CA SER A 146 -0.26 7.84 19.86
C SER A 146 0.47 8.35 18.62
N THR A 147 0.61 7.51 17.59
CA THR A 147 1.15 7.86 16.27
C THR A 147 -0.01 7.97 15.29
N LYS A 148 -0.16 9.12 14.64
CA LYS A 148 -1.08 9.29 13.53
C LYS A 148 -0.38 8.95 12.23
N PHE A 149 -0.95 7.99 11.49
CA PHE A 149 -0.53 7.65 10.14
C PHE A 149 -1.44 8.35 9.14
N ILE A 150 -0.85 9.00 8.16
CA ILE A 150 -1.55 9.68 7.07
C ILE A 150 -1.17 8.97 5.77
N ILE A 151 -2.10 8.18 5.26
CA ILE A 151 -1.96 7.42 4.02
C ILE A 151 -2.58 8.24 2.91
N HIS A 152 -1.82 8.56 1.85
CA HIS A 152 -2.34 9.44 0.81
C HIS A 152 -1.73 9.18 -0.56
N ASN A 153 -2.51 9.52 -1.58
CA ASN A 153 -2.13 9.38 -2.97
C ASN A 153 -1.23 10.53 -3.42
N THR A 154 -0.07 10.22 -4.00
CA THR A 154 0.88 11.16 -4.58
C THR A 154 1.16 10.91 -6.06
N ASN A 155 0.42 10.02 -6.71
CA ASN A 155 0.62 9.60 -8.10
C ASN A 155 0.09 10.68 -9.08
N SER A 156 0.63 11.87 -9.00
CA SER A 156 0.13 13.08 -9.71
C SER A 156 0.12 12.92 -11.22
N ARG A 157 1.09 12.19 -11.75
CA ARG A 157 1.26 11.98 -13.20
C ARG A 157 0.12 11.19 -13.83
N GLU A 158 -0.53 10.32 -13.04
CA GLU A 158 -1.63 9.47 -13.51
C GLU A 158 -2.97 10.23 -13.59
N TYR A 159 -3.03 11.43 -13.04
CA TYR A 159 -4.23 12.26 -13.05
C TYR A 159 -4.07 13.46 -13.97
N ARG A 160 -5.11 13.73 -14.78
CA ARG A 160 -5.16 14.90 -15.65
C ARG A 160 -5.39 16.21 -14.89
N SER A 161 -5.89 16.12 -13.65
CA SER A 161 -6.13 17.28 -12.78
C SER A 161 -4.94 17.47 -11.83
N SER A 162 -4.61 18.74 -11.53
CA SER A 162 -3.52 19.11 -10.62
C SER A 162 -3.81 18.91 -9.13
N ASN A 163 -4.81 18.09 -8.76
CA ASN A 163 -5.30 17.97 -7.40
C ASN A 163 -4.72 16.74 -6.63
N VAL A 164 -3.65 16.18 -7.11
CA VAL A 164 -2.96 15.08 -6.43
C VAL A 164 -1.52 15.52 -6.14
N PRO A 165 -1.10 15.45 -4.86
CA PRO A 165 -1.86 15.09 -3.66
C PRO A 165 -2.97 16.09 -3.31
N ASP A 166 -3.98 15.61 -2.56
CA ASP A 166 -5.09 16.45 -2.04
C ASP A 166 -4.59 17.31 -0.88
N MET A 167 -4.10 18.49 -1.20
CA MET A 167 -3.50 19.41 -0.24
C MET A 167 -4.48 19.93 0.84
N PRO A 168 -5.75 20.27 0.50
CA PRO A 168 -6.75 20.64 1.52
C PRO A 168 -6.99 19.52 2.54
N TRP A 169 -7.18 18.28 2.07
CA TRP A 169 -7.38 17.13 2.94
C TRP A 169 -6.14 16.86 3.82
N LEU A 170 -4.93 16.94 3.24
CA LEU A 170 -3.68 16.78 4.01
C LEU A 170 -3.55 17.82 5.11
N ALA A 171 -3.90 19.10 4.83
CA ALA A 171 -3.82 20.16 5.82
C ALA A 171 -4.81 19.93 6.98
N GLU A 172 -6.00 19.39 6.69
CA GLU A 172 -6.98 19.02 7.70
C GLU A 172 -6.46 17.87 8.57
N GLU A 173 -5.94 16.81 7.96
CA GLU A 173 -5.42 15.63 8.65
C GLU A 173 -4.19 15.93 9.52
N LEU A 174 -3.36 16.88 9.11
CA LEU A 174 -2.17 17.29 9.85
C LEU A 174 -2.50 18.19 11.06
N ASN A 175 -3.71 18.75 11.12
CA ASN A 175 -4.19 19.47 12.28
C ASN A 175 -4.71 18.46 13.33
N THR A 176 -3.83 18.08 14.27
CA THR A 176 -4.09 16.98 15.22
C THR A 176 -4.28 17.49 16.65
N GLU A 177 -5.00 16.69 17.45
CA GLU A 177 -5.20 16.89 18.87
C GLU A 177 -3.93 16.60 19.69
N ASP A 178 -3.93 17.00 20.97
CA ASP A 178 -2.76 16.94 21.84
C ASP A 178 -2.31 15.51 22.21
N GLU A 179 -3.20 14.52 22.11
CA GLU A 179 -2.93 13.12 22.38
C GLU A 179 -2.01 12.48 21.34
N ILE A 180 -1.93 13.04 20.15
CA ILE A 180 -1.03 12.58 19.10
C ILE A 180 0.38 13.06 19.39
N LYS A 181 1.28 12.12 19.60
CA LYS A 181 2.70 12.39 19.87
C LYS A 181 3.56 12.45 18.61
N ARG A 182 3.15 11.74 17.57
CA ARG A 182 3.93 11.57 16.33
C ARG A 182 3.01 11.50 15.12
N ILE A 183 3.47 12.02 13.99
CA ILE A 183 2.78 11.91 12.70
C ILE A 183 3.76 11.27 11.69
N ILE A 184 3.29 10.27 10.98
CA ILE A 184 4.00 9.59 9.90
C ILE A 184 3.13 9.66 8.65
N ALA A 185 3.65 10.27 7.58
CA ALA A 185 3.02 10.23 6.28
C ALA A 185 3.53 9.05 5.47
N VAL A 186 2.64 8.38 4.75
CA VAL A 186 2.98 7.26 3.86
C VAL A 186 2.31 7.50 2.51
N SER A 187 3.10 7.50 1.46
CA SER A 187 2.62 7.64 0.07
C SER A 187 3.59 6.93 -0.88
N HIS A 188 3.25 6.87 -2.16
CA HIS A 188 4.08 6.15 -3.11
C HIS A 188 5.16 7.04 -3.72
N VAL A 189 4.80 8.06 -4.53
CA VAL A 189 5.75 8.94 -5.21
C VAL A 189 6.30 9.98 -4.23
N PRO A 190 7.63 10.04 -4.00
CA PRO A 190 8.21 11.04 -3.12
C PRO A 190 8.21 12.43 -3.77
N PRO A 191 8.12 13.54 -3.00
CA PRO A 191 8.00 14.88 -3.56
C PRO A 191 9.21 15.36 -4.35
N PHE A 192 10.37 14.79 -4.15
CA PHE A 192 11.59 15.09 -4.90
C PHE A 192 11.74 14.30 -6.20
N ASP A 193 10.80 13.39 -6.51
CA ASP A 193 10.79 12.63 -7.75
C ASP A 193 10.14 13.43 -8.91
N GLY A 194 10.53 13.11 -10.16
CA GLY A 194 10.04 13.76 -11.38
C GLY A 194 8.55 13.52 -11.66
N ASP A 195 7.98 12.47 -11.11
CA ASP A 195 6.58 12.07 -11.29
C ASP A 195 5.65 12.74 -10.26
N PHE A 196 6.20 13.41 -9.25
CA PHE A 196 5.42 14.24 -8.33
C PHE A 196 5.02 15.57 -8.97
N ASN A 197 3.86 16.12 -8.60
CA ASN A 197 3.39 17.41 -9.08
C ASN A 197 4.31 18.54 -8.62
N ARG A 198 5.11 19.08 -9.54
CA ARG A 198 6.08 20.14 -9.26
C ARG A 198 5.46 21.44 -8.74
N GLU A 199 4.22 21.74 -9.11
CA GLU A 199 3.52 22.92 -8.62
C GLU A 199 3.14 22.80 -7.13
N LEU A 200 2.93 21.57 -6.66
CA LEU A 200 2.57 21.29 -5.28
C LEU A 200 3.78 20.96 -4.37
N GLU A 201 4.94 20.64 -4.94
CA GLU A 201 6.12 20.19 -4.18
C GLU A 201 6.48 21.12 -3.03
N THR A 202 6.57 22.43 -3.31
CA THR A 202 6.94 23.42 -2.27
C THR A 202 5.88 23.51 -1.17
N ALA A 203 4.60 23.57 -1.53
CA ALA A 203 3.52 23.65 -0.56
C ALA A 203 3.43 22.35 0.29
N TYR A 204 3.60 21.19 -0.35
CA TYR A 204 3.57 19.88 0.30
C TYR A 204 4.67 19.75 1.38
N ARG A 205 5.93 20.00 1.04
CA ARG A 205 7.04 19.92 2.00
C ARG A 205 6.95 20.97 3.12
N GLN A 206 6.49 22.19 2.79
CA GLN A 206 6.29 23.24 3.79
C GLN A 206 5.17 22.89 4.77
N LEU A 207 4.11 22.25 4.30
CA LEU A 207 3.02 21.77 5.14
C LEU A 207 3.55 20.77 6.19
N PHE A 208 4.38 19.82 5.79
CA PHE A 208 5.00 18.87 6.71
C PHE A 208 5.99 19.56 7.68
N ALA A 209 6.86 20.43 7.15
CA ALA A 209 7.87 21.13 7.96
C ALA A 209 7.23 22.08 9.00
N SER A 210 6.05 22.62 8.72
CA SER A 210 5.32 23.49 9.66
C SER A 210 4.43 22.72 10.64
N THR A 211 4.27 21.41 10.46
CA THR A 211 3.40 20.58 11.30
C THR A 211 4.13 20.12 12.56
N PRO A 212 3.68 20.47 13.76
CA PRO A 212 4.26 19.95 15.00
C PRO A 212 4.21 18.43 15.06
N ARG A 213 5.22 17.80 15.63
CA ARG A 213 5.29 16.34 15.85
C ARG A 213 5.36 15.51 14.56
N PHE A 214 5.52 16.13 13.39
CA PHE A 214 5.77 15.40 12.15
C PHE A 214 7.13 14.72 12.22
N LEU A 215 7.15 13.39 12.17
CA LEU A 215 8.35 12.59 12.42
C LEU A 215 9.08 12.25 11.11
N LEU A 216 8.36 11.70 10.13
CA LEU A 216 8.95 11.25 8.87
C LEU A 216 7.91 11.02 7.78
N SER A 217 8.39 11.00 6.53
CA SER A 217 7.62 10.67 5.34
C SER A 217 8.20 9.43 4.68
N LEU A 218 7.33 8.44 4.42
CA LEU A 218 7.68 7.12 3.85
C LEU A 218 7.17 7.00 2.43
N HIS A 219 8.02 6.49 1.51
CA HIS A 219 7.71 6.41 0.08
C HIS A 219 8.24 5.12 -0.57
N GLY A 220 7.69 4.76 -1.74
CA GLY A 220 8.17 3.73 -2.66
C GLY A 220 8.76 4.32 -3.94
N HIS A 221 8.34 3.80 -5.10
CA HIS A 221 8.49 4.32 -6.45
C HIS A 221 9.90 4.29 -7.04
N ILE A 222 10.90 4.79 -6.35
CA ILE A 222 12.24 4.96 -6.94
C ILE A 222 13.07 3.68 -7.00
N HIS A 223 12.50 2.55 -6.62
CA HIS A 223 13.12 1.22 -6.63
C HIS A 223 14.52 1.17 -5.99
N ARG A 224 14.77 2.06 -5.06
CA ARG A 224 16.02 2.16 -4.32
C ARG A 224 15.78 2.73 -2.94
N HIS A 225 16.29 2.06 -1.93
CA HIS A 225 16.26 2.60 -0.58
C HIS A 225 17.09 3.88 -0.47
N THR A 226 16.46 4.92 0.05
CA THR A 226 17.13 6.16 0.46
C THR A 226 16.65 6.58 1.83
N ASP A 227 17.45 7.37 2.53
CA ASP A 227 17.15 7.88 3.86
C ASP A 227 17.91 9.20 4.07
N GLY A 228 17.20 10.29 4.26
CA GLY A 228 17.83 11.60 4.38
C GLY A 228 16.86 12.77 4.48
N PHE A 229 17.44 13.96 4.32
CA PHE A 229 16.77 15.26 4.44
C PHE A 229 16.95 16.05 3.14
N PRO A 230 16.27 15.67 2.04
CA PRO A 230 16.52 16.24 0.71
C PRO A 230 16.27 17.74 0.59
N TYR A 231 15.55 18.34 1.53
CA TYR A 231 15.17 19.75 1.51
C TYR A 231 15.78 20.59 2.64
N ASP A 232 16.57 20.01 3.52
CA ASP A 232 17.11 20.68 4.71
C ASP A 232 16.05 21.39 5.58
N ASP A 233 14.80 20.92 5.52
CA ASP A 233 13.64 21.46 6.24
C ASP A 233 13.35 20.74 7.56
N GLY A 234 14.20 19.82 7.96
CA GLY A 234 14.07 19.02 9.18
C GLY A 234 13.22 17.77 9.03
N ILE A 235 12.57 17.56 7.88
CA ILE A 235 11.76 16.37 7.62
C ILE A 235 12.64 15.25 7.03
N ARG A 236 12.56 14.09 7.66
CA ARG A 236 13.23 12.88 7.18
C ARG A 236 12.35 12.16 6.17
N TYR A 237 12.91 11.86 5.01
CA TYR A 237 12.27 11.09 3.95
C TYR A 237 12.98 9.75 3.82
N ILE A 238 12.19 8.67 3.82
CA ILE A 238 12.71 7.31 3.66
C ILE A 238 11.96 6.65 2.50
N THR A 239 12.69 6.15 1.50
CA THR A 239 12.11 5.28 0.49
C THR A 239 12.36 3.83 0.83
N SER A 240 11.40 2.96 0.50
CA SER A 240 11.47 1.52 0.76
C SER A 240 12.55 0.83 -0.07
N HIS A 241 12.87 -0.39 0.31
CA HIS A 241 13.37 -1.38 -0.63
C HIS A 241 12.22 -1.87 -1.52
N VAL A 242 12.51 -2.22 -2.76
CA VAL A 242 11.63 -3.00 -3.63
C VAL A 242 11.73 -4.48 -3.26
N PHE A 243 10.64 -5.23 -3.35
CA PHE A 243 10.64 -6.65 -2.99
C PHE A 243 11.74 -7.47 -3.69
N ARG A 244 12.05 -7.14 -4.95
CA ARG A 244 13.14 -7.77 -5.72
C ARG A 244 14.49 -7.77 -5.01
N GLU A 245 14.76 -6.79 -4.15
CA GLU A 245 16.03 -6.68 -3.41
C GLU A 245 16.10 -7.61 -2.20
N ARG A 246 15.02 -8.37 -1.91
CA ARG A 246 14.94 -9.32 -0.79
C ARG A 246 15.41 -8.71 0.54
N SER A 247 14.97 -7.49 0.79
CA SER A 247 15.26 -6.75 2.01
C SER A 247 14.13 -5.76 2.31
N PHE A 248 13.88 -5.51 3.57
CA PHE A 248 12.95 -4.48 4.01
C PHE A 248 13.56 -3.57 5.06
N VAL A 249 12.99 -2.38 5.21
CA VAL A 249 13.36 -1.43 6.25
C VAL A 249 12.58 -1.76 7.51
N LYS A 250 13.26 -2.05 8.61
CA LYS A 250 12.65 -2.16 9.93
C LYS A 250 12.86 -0.84 10.68
N LEU A 251 11.76 -0.17 11.02
CA LEU A 251 11.73 1.06 11.79
C LEU A 251 11.26 0.74 13.21
N LYS A 252 12.03 1.09 14.21
CA LYS A 252 11.67 1.00 15.62
C LYS A 252 11.57 2.39 16.21
N ILE A 253 10.41 2.74 16.72
CA ILE A 253 10.05 4.09 17.16
C ILE A 253 9.57 4.01 18.61
N TRP A 254 10.22 4.76 19.49
CA TRP A 254 9.81 4.86 20.89
C TRP A 254 10.14 6.26 21.41
N SER A 255 9.24 6.86 22.19
CA SER A 255 9.38 8.24 22.60
C SER A 255 9.58 9.17 21.37
N ASP A 256 10.68 9.88 21.30
CA ASP A 256 11.14 10.75 20.21
C ASP A 256 12.27 10.12 19.36
N LYS A 257 12.56 8.83 19.56
CA LYS A 257 13.67 8.11 18.91
C LYS A 257 13.18 7.26 17.77
N LEU A 258 13.98 7.22 16.72
CA LEU A 258 13.83 6.35 15.56
C LEU A 258 15.13 5.58 15.32
N GLU A 259 15.05 4.27 15.39
CA GLU A 259 16.10 3.35 14.94
C GLU A 259 15.67 2.70 13.63
N LYS A 260 16.60 2.61 12.68
CA LYS A 260 16.39 1.98 11.39
C LYS A 260 17.38 0.85 11.19
N SER A 261 16.91 -0.27 10.69
CA SER A 261 17.74 -1.39 10.23
C SER A 261 17.21 -1.95 8.91
N ILE A 262 18.10 -2.55 8.13
CA ILE A 262 17.78 -3.24 6.90
C ILE A 262 17.81 -4.73 7.18
N ILE A 263 16.72 -5.43 6.91
CA ILE A 263 16.56 -6.84 7.20
C ILE A 263 16.49 -7.60 5.88
N PRO A 264 17.50 -8.42 5.55
CA PRO A 264 17.44 -9.31 4.39
C PRO A 264 16.57 -10.54 4.66
N TYR A 265 16.05 -11.15 3.56
CA TYR A 265 15.25 -12.39 3.60
C TYR A 265 15.43 -13.27 2.37
#